data_4067542110acba31f9d0ff9be7332ac2
#
_entry.id   4067542110acba31f9d0ff9be7332ac2
#
_cell.length_a   1.000
_cell.length_b   1.000
_cell.length_c   1.000
_cell.angle_alpha   90.00
_cell.angle_beta   90.00
_cell.angle_gamma   90.00
#
_symmetry.space_group_name_H-M   'P 1'
#
loop_
_entity.id
_entity.type
_entity.pdbx_description
1 polymer ?
#
loop_
_entity_poly.entity_id
_entity_poly.type
_entity_poly.pdbx_seq_one_letter_code
_entity_poly.pdbx_strand_id
1 'polypeptide(L)'
;MGWASQGVIIMSEAWEEKQKARRVLGAAVAEAEGNPERHVFALPVMRSAGVTNAEFRTAARYLDEQGWIAEGADDYETFVVTSEGVERVTGGREELPGTERPEPS
;
A
#
# COMPACT_ATOMS: atom_id res chain seq x y z
N MET A 1 6.89 -31.60 13.47
CA MET A 1 5.97 -30.61 13.80
C MET A 1 6.56 -29.26 13.84
N GLY A 2 7.72 -29.11 14.39
CA GLY A 2 8.29 -27.78 14.46
C GLY A 2 8.49 -27.14 13.11
N TRP A 3 8.85 -27.92 12.12
CA TRP A 3 9.11 -27.38 10.82
C TRP A 3 7.82 -26.83 10.19
N ALA A 4 6.71 -27.44 10.47
CA ALA A 4 5.46 -26.94 9.93
C ALA A 4 5.13 -25.59 10.55
N SER A 5 5.39 -25.45 11.84
CA SER A 5 5.15 -24.19 12.48
C SER A 5 6.05 -23.11 11.92
N GLN A 6 7.29 -23.45 11.64
CA GLN A 6 8.18 -22.48 11.09
C GLN A 6 7.72 -22.01 9.73
N GLY A 7 7.22 -22.92 8.92
CA GLY A 7 6.71 -22.53 7.62
C GLY A 7 5.55 -21.56 7.73
N VAL A 8 4.68 -21.82 8.67
CA VAL A 8 3.53 -20.94 8.86
C VAL A 8 4.00 -19.57 9.34
N ILE A 9 4.98 -19.53 10.22
CA ILE A 9 5.46 -18.27 10.72
C ILE A 9 6.07 -17.43 9.59
N ILE A 10 6.84 -18.07 8.72
CA ILE A 10 7.45 -17.35 7.62
C ILE A 10 6.38 -16.78 6.70
N MET A 11 5.38 -17.57 6.41
CA MET A 11 4.32 -17.09 5.56
C MET A 11 3.57 -15.95 6.22
N SER A 12 3.39 -16.01 7.53
CA SER A 12 2.71 -14.94 8.22
C SER A 12 3.49 -13.64 8.14
N GLU A 13 4.80 -13.71 8.25
CA GLU A 13 5.60 -12.51 8.18
C GLU A 13 5.51 -11.87 6.81
N ALA A 14 5.59 -12.67 5.76
CA ALA A 14 5.47 -12.13 4.41
C ALA A 14 4.10 -11.53 4.18
N TRP A 15 3.09 -12.20 4.71
CA TRP A 15 1.73 -11.71 4.55
C TRP A 15 1.53 -10.40 5.28
N GLU A 16 2.12 -10.29 6.48
CA GLU A 16 1.99 -9.07 7.26
C GLU A 16 2.67 -7.90 6.59
N GLU A 17 3.80 -8.14 5.96
CA GLU A 17 4.48 -7.06 5.25
C GLU A 17 3.64 -6.56 4.10
N LYS A 18 3.00 -7.47 3.37
CA LYS A 18 2.14 -7.06 2.29
C LYS A 18 0.92 -6.31 2.80
N GLN A 19 0.39 -6.74 3.94
CA GLN A 19 -0.74 -6.05 4.52
C GLN A 19 -0.38 -4.64 4.95
N LYS A 20 0.81 -4.47 5.53
CA LYS A 20 1.27 -3.14 5.92
C LYS A 20 1.45 -2.27 4.69
N ALA A 21 2.02 -2.83 3.63
CA ALA A 21 2.21 -2.08 2.39
C ALA A 21 0.86 -1.66 1.82
N ARG A 22 -0.13 -2.53 1.89
CA ARG A 22 -1.45 -2.17 1.41
C ARG A 22 -2.04 -1.04 2.22
N ARG A 23 -1.89 -1.08 3.53
CA ARG A 23 -2.42 -0.03 4.38
C ARG A 23 -1.72 1.30 4.08
N VAL A 24 -0.42 1.26 3.85
CA VAL A 24 0.33 2.46 3.52
C VAL A 24 -0.14 3.01 2.18
N LEU A 25 -0.31 2.15 1.19
CA LEU A 25 -0.77 2.61 -0.12
C LEU A 25 -2.17 3.20 -0.02
N GLY A 26 -3.07 2.53 0.69
CA GLY A 26 -4.41 3.04 0.86
C GLY A 26 -4.45 4.38 1.55
N ALA A 27 -3.62 4.54 2.60
CA ALA A 27 -3.55 5.80 3.30
C ALA A 27 -2.97 6.89 2.41
N ALA A 28 -1.99 6.54 1.59
CA ALA A 28 -1.38 7.50 0.69
C ALA A 28 -2.37 7.96 -0.37
N VAL A 29 -3.15 7.05 -0.92
CA VAL A 29 -4.15 7.41 -1.91
C VAL A 29 -5.19 8.32 -1.28
N ALA A 30 -5.57 8.05 -0.05
CA ALA A 30 -6.54 8.89 0.65
C ALA A 30 -5.98 10.28 0.89
N GLU A 31 -4.70 10.37 1.28
CA GLU A 31 -4.08 11.68 1.50
C GLU A 31 -3.98 12.45 0.20
N ALA A 32 -3.72 11.77 -0.90
CA ALA A 32 -3.63 12.40 -2.19
C ALA A 32 -5.00 12.63 -2.80
N GLU A 33 -6.03 12.14 -2.17
CA GLU A 33 -7.40 12.25 -2.66
C GLU A 33 -7.52 11.67 -4.07
N GLY A 34 -6.77 10.60 -4.30
CA GLY A 34 -6.81 9.92 -5.59
C GLY A 34 -6.08 10.61 -6.71
N ASN A 35 -5.37 11.70 -6.40
CA ASN A 35 -4.68 12.48 -7.42
C ASN A 35 -3.23 12.01 -7.54
N PRO A 36 -2.85 11.38 -8.65
CA PRO A 36 -1.49 10.84 -8.77
C PRO A 36 -0.41 11.89 -8.85
N GLU A 37 -0.77 13.14 -9.04
CA GLU A 37 0.24 14.18 -9.13
C GLU A 37 0.43 14.90 -7.82
N ARG A 38 -0.35 14.59 -6.82
CA ARG A 38 -0.29 15.31 -5.56
C ARG A 38 0.77 14.71 -4.65
N HIS A 39 1.63 15.57 -4.12
CA HIS A 39 2.66 15.12 -3.21
C HIS A 39 2.06 14.78 -1.86
N VAL A 40 2.52 13.71 -1.27
CA VAL A 40 2.02 13.21 -0.01
C VAL A 40 3.18 13.17 0.97
N PHE A 41 2.91 13.54 2.22
CA PHE A 41 3.94 13.51 3.25
C PHE A 41 3.87 12.20 4.02
N ALA A 42 5.03 11.71 4.41
CA ALA A 42 5.11 10.41 5.08
C ALA A 42 4.39 10.41 6.41
N LEU A 43 4.52 11.47 7.18
CA LEU A 43 4.01 11.48 8.53
C LEU A 43 2.51 11.22 8.64
N PRO A 44 1.68 11.96 7.93
CA PRO A 44 0.24 11.68 8.01
C PRO A 44 -0.10 10.28 7.49
N VAL A 45 0.65 9.79 6.52
CA VAL A 45 0.39 8.45 6.00
C VAL A 45 0.74 7.41 7.06
N MET A 46 1.85 7.61 7.76
CA MET A 46 2.23 6.68 8.82
C MET A 46 1.18 6.65 9.91
N ARG A 47 0.66 7.81 10.29
CA ARG A 47 -0.35 7.85 11.32
C ARG A 47 -1.62 7.15 10.88
N SER A 48 -2.02 7.42 9.66
CA SER A 48 -3.24 6.84 9.14
C SER A 48 -3.13 5.33 9.00
N ALA A 49 -1.98 4.86 8.57
CA ALA A 49 -1.78 3.43 8.38
C ALA A 49 -1.43 2.71 9.68
N GLY A 50 -1.05 3.43 10.70
CA GLY A 50 -0.70 2.81 11.97
C GLY A 50 0.61 2.07 11.92
N VAL A 51 1.60 2.59 11.22
CA VAL A 51 2.89 1.93 11.09
C VAL A 51 3.99 2.81 11.66
N THR A 52 5.08 2.20 12.07
CA THR A 52 6.23 2.92 12.56
C THR A 52 7.03 3.45 11.38
N ASN A 53 8.02 4.29 11.68
CA ASN A 53 8.87 4.82 10.64
C ASN A 53 9.60 3.72 9.88
N ALA A 54 10.13 2.75 10.60
CA ALA A 54 10.84 1.64 9.96
C ALA A 54 9.89 0.82 9.09
N GLU A 55 8.69 0.58 9.59
CA GLU A 55 7.71 -0.18 8.84
C GLU A 55 7.29 0.59 7.59
N PHE A 56 7.15 1.91 7.72
CA PHE A 56 6.77 2.73 6.59
C PHE A 56 7.85 2.68 5.51
N ARG A 57 9.12 2.78 5.90
CA ARG A 57 10.19 2.78 4.90
C ARG A 57 10.24 1.47 4.15
N THR A 58 10.07 0.36 4.84
CA THR A 58 10.06 -0.94 4.20
C THR A 58 8.88 -1.03 3.23
N ALA A 59 7.72 -0.58 3.67
CA ALA A 59 6.54 -0.62 2.82
C ALA A 59 6.69 0.30 1.62
N ALA A 60 7.24 1.49 1.84
CA ALA A 60 7.40 2.45 0.74
C ALA A 60 8.35 1.92 -0.32
N ARG A 61 9.43 1.29 0.12
CA ARG A 61 10.37 0.73 -0.84
C ARG A 61 9.70 -0.36 -1.67
N TYR A 62 8.92 -1.20 -1.02
CA TYR A 62 8.20 -2.24 -1.72
C TYR A 62 7.22 -1.62 -2.74
N LEU A 63 6.48 -0.61 -2.32
CA LEU A 63 5.51 0.02 -3.21
C LEU A 63 6.18 0.71 -4.39
N ASP A 64 7.35 1.31 -4.14
CA ASP A 64 8.10 1.96 -5.21
C ASP A 64 8.57 0.90 -6.21
N GLU A 65 9.02 -0.23 -5.74
CA GLU A 65 9.47 -1.30 -6.61
C GLU A 65 8.33 -1.82 -7.47
N GLN A 66 7.12 -1.78 -6.95
CA GLN A 66 5.97 -2.21 -7.72
C GLN A 66 5.51 -1.12 -8.70
N GLY A 67 6.03 0.07 -8.59
CA GLY A 67 5.61 1.16 -9.46
C GLY A 67 4.34 1.85 -9.00
N TRP A 68 3.96 1.66 -7.75
CA TRP A 68 2.71 2.23 -7.23
C TRP A 68 2.91 3.56 -6.53
N ILE A 69 4.13 3.88 -6.14
CA ILE A 69 4.48 5.21 -5.66
C ILE A 69 5.82 5.60 -6.25
N ALA A 70 6.14 6.88 -6.19
CA ALA A 70 7.43 7.37 -6.65
C ALA A 70 7.97 8.32 -5.59
N GLU A 71 9.24 8.14 -5.25
CA GLU A 71 9.86 8.95 -4.22
C GLU A 71 9.94 10.40 -4.64
N GLY A 72 9.59 11.30 -3.74
CA GLY A 72 9.66 12.73 -4.04
C GLY A 72 10.84 13.37 -3.36
N ALA A 73 11.06 13.08 -2.11
CA ALA A 73 12.17 13.67 -1.38
C ALA A 73 12.75 12.61 -0.47
N ASP A 74 13.84 12.94 0.16
CA ASP A 74 14.67 12.07 0.92
C ASP A 74 13.95 10.91 1.57
N ASP A 75 14.27 9.73 1.15
CA ASP A 75 13.80 8.52 1.82
C ASP A 75 12.28 8.51 1.99
N TYR A 76 11.58 8.98 0.98
CA TYR A 76 10.12 8.97 0.96
C TYR A 76 9.51 9.92 1.99
N GLU A 77 10.24 10.92 2.40
CA GLU A 77 9.65 11.92 3.27
C GLU A 77 8.46 12.55 2.56
N THR A 78 8.57 12.76 1.26
CA THR A 78 7.42 13.07 0.42
C THR A 78 7.47 12.13 -0.78
N PHE A 79 6.32 11.83 -1.31
CA PHE A 79 6.23 10.95 -2.46
C PHE A 79 4.90 11.18 -3.16
N VAL A 80 4.75 10.61 -4.34
CA VAL A 80 3.46 10.69 -5.05
C VAL A 80 2.98 9.27 -5.28
N VAL A 81 1.68 9.09 -5.33
CA VAL A 81 1.11 7.82 -5.70
C VAL A 81 0.95 7.85 -7.20
N THR A 82 1.40 6.81 -7.89
CA THR A 82 1.30 6.79 -9.34
C THR A 82 -0.12 6.44 -9.75
N SER A 83 -0.42 6.63 -11.02
CA SER A 83 -1.72 6.24 -11.55
C SER A 83 -1.99 4.77 -11.29
N GLU A 84 -0.96 3.95 -11.43
CA GLU A 84 -1.11 2.54 -11.18
C GLU A 84 -1.40 2.28 -9.71
N GLY A 85 -0.79 3.05 -8.82
CA GLY A 85 -1.04 2.91 -7.40
C GLY A 85 -2.48 3.25 -7.06
N VAL A 86 -3.00 4.31 -7.64
CA VAL A 86 -4.38 4.70 -7.41
C VAL A 86 -5.31 3.60 -7.91
N GLU A 87 -5.03 3.09 -9.11
CA GLU A 87 -5.86 2.03 -9.65
C GLU A 87 -5.80 0.78 -8.81
N ARG A 88 -4.64 0.49 -8.24
CA ARG A 88 -4.50 -0.70 -7.42
C ARG A 88 -5.45 -0.65 -6.23
N VAL A 89 -5.62 0.52 -5.64
CA VAL A 89 -6.50 0.67 -4.51
C VAL A 89 -7.97 0.68 -4.94
N THR A 90 -8.29 1.48 -5.93
CA THR A 90 -9.68 1.62 -6.33
C THR A 90 -10.13 0.46 -7.21
N GLY A 91 -9.26 0.02 -8.10
CA GLY A 91 -9.62 -1.07 -8.98
C GLY A 91 -9.79 -2.37 -8.24
N GLY A 92 -8.98 -2.58 -7.20
CA GLY A 92 -9.12 -3.79 -6.42
C GLY A 92 -10.48 -3.89 -5.78
N ARG A 93 -11.02 -2.74 -5.35
CA ARG A 93 -12.34 -2.75 -4.81
C ARG A 93 -13.36 -3.07 -5.86
N GLU A 94 -13.18 -2.55 -7.04
CA GLU A 94 -14.12 -2.79 -8.09
C GLU A 94 -14.10 -4.22 -8.56
N GLU A 95 -13.01 -4.90 -8.31
CA GLU A 95 -12.95 -6.28 -8.73
C GLU A 95 -13.67 -7.20 -7.81
N LEU A 96 -14.16 -6.71 -6.71
CA LEU A 96 -14.93 -7.56 -5.83
C LEU A 96 -16.15 -8.04 -6.56
N PRO A 97 -16.44 -9.29 -6.40
CA PRO A 97 -17.52 -9.90 -7.15
C PRO A 97 -18.80 -9.17 -7.15
N GLY A 98 -19.24 -8.76 -6.08
CA GLY A 98 -20.50 -8.12 -6.06
C GLY A 98 -20.49 -6.82 -6.74
N THR A 99 -19.35 -6.27 -6.96
CA THR A 99 -19.30 -4.99 -7.46
C THR A 99 -19.47 -4.95 -8.89
N GLU A 100 -18.77 -5.74 -9.61
CA GLU A 100 -18.85 -5.53 -10.93
C GLU A 100 -19.87 -6.19 -11.58
N ARG A 101 -20.39 -7.12 -11.08
CA ARG A 101 -21.31 -7.76 -11.82
C ARG A 101 -22.48 -7.10 -12.09
N PRO A 102 -23.00 -6.50 -11.23
CA PRO A 102 -24.30 -6.04 -11.41
C PRO A 102 -24.40 -5.16 -12.51
N GLU A 103 -23.51 -4.48 -12.73
CA GLU A 103 -23.70 -3.57 -13.62
C GLU A 103 -23.85 -4.01 -14.84
N PRO A 104 -23.36 -4.85 -15.12
CA PRO A 104 -23.49 -5.14 -16.41
C PRO A 104 -24.78 -5.47 -16.67
N SER A 105 -25.25 -5.68 -15.93
CA SER A 105 -26.48 -5.99 -16.22
C SER A 105 -27.15 -5.17 -16.72
#